data_7a1b94a85c2505afc69d2ae3a18e081c
#
_entry.id   7a1b94a85c2505afc69d2ae3a18e081c
#
_cell.length_a   1.000
_cell.length_b   1.000
_cell.length_c   1.000
_cell.angle_alpha   90.00
_cell.angle_beta   90.00
_cell.angle_gamma   90.00
#
_symmetry.space_group_name_H-M   'P 1'
#
loop_
_entity.id
_entity.type
_entity.pdbx_description
1 polymer ?
#
loop_
_entity_poly.entity_id
_entity_poly.type
_entity_poly.pdbx_seq_one_letter_code
_entity_poly.pdbx_strand_id
1 'polypeptide(L)'
;EDNISQQKIAPFHQNFIYKDINPIEEKRILSDYNCQVIHTSPEYQTNLDFNTPTNRILTSMCSPERFLYILKYGIAYVKMEREVDGKIESTDQKHIMRYQQLFASLAIRQKLSEGVTSGVVWHTQGSGKTALSYHLTYMLNDYFAKQNKVAKFYFIVDRLDLLEQATQEFEARGLVVSTANSR
;
A
#
# COMPACT_ATOMS: atom_id res chain seq x y z
N GLU A 1 16.22 -14.00 -6.28
CA GLU A 1 15.14 -13.09 -5.86
C GLU A 1 15.74 -11.88 -5.22
N ASP A 2 15.98 -11.02 -5.97
CA ASP A 2 15.96 -9.57 -6.01
C ASP A 2 16.81 -8.81 -5.03
N ASN A 3 18.12 -8.95 -5.22
CA ASN A 3 19.13 -8.02 -4.68
C ASN A 3 18.87 -6.53 -5.03
N ILE A 4 18.03 -6.24 -6.03
CA ILE A 4 17.72 -4.87 -6.45
C ILE A 4 16.79 -4.17 -5.45
N SER A 5 15.91 -4.90 -4.83
CA SER A 5 14.98 -4.36 -3.85
C SER A 5 15.66 -4.04 -2.52
N GLN A 6 16.68 -4.79 -2.13
CA GLN A 6 17.31 -4.69 -0.83
C GLN A 6 18.04 -3.35 -0.62
N GLN A 7 18.81 -2.89 -1.59
CA GLN A 7 19.54 -1.62 -1.46
C GLN A 7 18.64 -0.39 -1.48
N LYS A 8 17.53 -0.45 -2.23
CA LYS A 8 16.58 0.68 -2.32
C LYS A 8 15.55 0.70 -1.21
N ILE A 9 15.19 -0.46 -0.68
CA ILE A 9 14.16 -0.59 0.36
C ILE A 9 14.75 -0.41 1.76
N ALA A 10 15.97 -0.88 1.97
CA ALA A 10 16.58 -0.95 3.29
C ALA A 10 16.57 0.36 4.11
N PRO A 11 17.04 1.51 3.59
CA PRO A 11 17.05 2.74 4.37
C PRO A 11 15.65 3.24 4.71
N PHE A 12 14.72 3.04 3.81
CA PHE A 12 13.34 3.47 3.96
C PHE A 12 12.61 2.63 5.03
N HIS A 13 12.78 1.32 4.99
CA HIS A 13 12.19 0.40 5.97
C HIS A 13 12.80 0.57 7.36
N GLN A 14 14.10 0.81 7.47
CA GLN A 14 14.76 1.06 8.74
C GLN A 14 14.13 2.24 9.50
N ASN A 15 13.86 3.34 8.81
CA ASN A 15 13.25 4.51 9.44
C ASN A 15 11.83 4.23 9.99
N PHE A 16 11.08 3.34 9.34
CA PHE A 16 9.73 2.97 9.79
C PHE A 16 9.76 1.94 10.91
N ILE A 17 10.67 0.98 10.88
CA ILE A 17 10.85 -0.02 11.93
C ILE A 17 11.13 0.67 13.27
N TYR A 18 12.08 1.57 13.32
CA TYR A 18 12.45 2.29 14.55
C TYR A 18 11.32 3.14 15.15
N LYS A 19 10.38 3.60 14.33
CA LYS A 19 9.26 4.41 14.82
C LYS A 19 8.08 3.58 15.32
N ASP A 20 7.95 2.35 14.81
CA ASP A 20 6.74 1.56 14.98
C ASP A 20 6.89 0.42 15.98
N ILE A 21 8.12 0.01 16.31
CA ILE A 21 8.37 -1.02 17.30
C ILE A 21 8.63 -0.35 18.65
N ASN A 22 7.71 -0.54 19.57
CA ASN A 22 7.91 -0.23 20.97
C ASN A 22 8.27 -1.52 21.72
N PRO A 23 9.53 -1.73 22.14
CA PRO A 23 9.96 -2.95 22.79
C PRO A 23 9.21 -3.24 24.10
N ILE A 24 8.75 -2.22 24.80
CA ILE A 24 7.99 -2.36 26.05
C ILE A 24 6.59 -2.89 25.73
N GLU A 25 5.95 -2.31 24.72
CA GLU A 25 4.61 -2.73 24.28
C GLU A 25 4.63 -4.15 23.69
N GLU A 26 5.65 -4.48 22.93
CA GLU A 26 5.83 -5.83 22.38
C GLU A 26 5.98 -6.87 23.49
N LYS A 27 6.83 -6.59 24.49
CA LYS A 27 6.96 -7.47 25.68
C LYS A 27 5.64 -7.63 26.42
N ARG A 28 4.89 -6.54 26.58
CA ARG A 28 3.58 -6.58 27.22
C ARG A 28 2.61 -7.48 26.47
N ILE A 29 2.49 -7.29 25.15
CA ILE A 29 1.62 -8.10 24.30
C ILE A 29 2.00 -9.58 24.36
N LEU A 30 3.27 -9.91 24.25
CA LEU A 30 3.73 -11.30 24.33
C LEU A 30 3.45 -11.91 25.71
N SER A 31 3.53 -11.11 26.79
CA SER A 31 3.17 -11.55 28.12
C SER A 31 1.68 -11.81 28.27
N ASP A 32 0.84 -10.92 27.78
CA ASP A 32 -0.62 -11.03 27.83
C ASP A 32 -1.14 -12.29 27.11
N TYR A 33 -0.42 -12.74 26.07
CA TYR A 33 -0.73 -13.96 25.34
C TYR A 33 0.05 -15.20 25.76
N ASN A 34 0.77 -15.15 26.90
CA ASN A 34 1.63 -16.24 27.39
C ASN A 34 2.72 -16.70 26.40
N CYS A 35 3.22 -15.76 25.60
CA CYS A 35 4.22 -16.01 24.57
C CYS A 35 5.63 -15.53 24.95
N GLN A 36 5.94 -15.36 26.25
CA GLN A 36 7.22 -14.83 26.72
C GLN A 36 8.42 -15.65 26.26
N VAL A 37 8.24 -16.97 26.10
CA VAL A 37 9.29 -17.89 25.60
C VAL A 37 9.79 -17.49 24.20
N ILE A 38 8.97 -16.78 23.42
CA ILE A 38 9.35 -16.32 22.08
C ILE A 38 10.56 -15.39 22.13
N HIS A 39 10.67 -14.54 23.15
CA HIS A 39 11.80 -13.63 23.31
C HIS A 39 13.17 -14.31 23.39
N THR A 40 13.21 -15.55 23.84
CA THR A 40 14.44 -16.33 23.99
C THR A 40 14.70 -17.28 22.84
N SER A 41 13.77 -17.37 21.87
CA SER A 41 13.94 -18.23 20.71
C SER A 41 14.98 -17.66 19.75
N PRO A 42 15.83 -18.52 19.12
CA PRO A 42 16.77 -18.07 18.10
C PRO A 42 16.09 -17.39 16.92
N GLU A 43 14.92 -17.85 16.53
CA GLU A 43 14.13 -17.31 15.44
C GLU A 43 13.71 -15.88 15.74
N TYR A 44 13.25 -15.59 16.94
CA TYR A 44 12.89 -14.23 17.36
C TYR A 44 14.10 -13.30 17.35
N GLN A 45 15.24 -13.76 17.89
CA GLN A 45 16.48 -12.97 17.90
C GLN A 45 16.96 -12.66 16.46
N THR A 46 16.84 -13.64 15.56
CA THR A 46 17.15 -13.44 14.14
C THR A 46 16.18 -12.43 13.52
N ASN A 47 14.91 -12.46 13.88
CA ASN A 47 13.89 -11.54 13.37
C ASN A 47 14.07 -10.10 13.87
N LEU A 48 14.78 -9.88 14.96
CA LEU A 48 15.15 -8.53 15.40
C LEU A 48 16.28 -7.92 14.56
N ASP A 49 17.05 -8.73 13.85
CA ASP A 49 18.09 -8.24 12.95
C ASP A 49 17.48 -7.67 11.68
N PHE A 50 17.25 -6.36 11.69
CA PHE A 50 16.72 -5.65 10.55
C PHE A 50 17.70 -5.53 9.36
N ASN A 51 18.94 -6.03 9.49
CA ASN A 51 19.88 -6.07 8.36
C ASN A 51 19.63 -7.28 7.45
N THR A 52 18.89 -8.28 7.92
CA THR A 52 18.46 -9.37 7.04
C THR A 52 17.24 -8.92 6.19
N PRO A 53 17.27 -9.16 4.87
CA PRO A 53 16.22 -8.69 3.97
C PRO A 53 14.82 -9.20 4.31
N THR A 54 14.71 -10.47 4.63
CA THR A 54 13.44 -11.11 4.97
C THR A 54 12.85 -10.51 6.24
N ASN A 55 13.64 -10.32 7.27
CA ASN A 55 13.19 -9.76 8.53
C ASN A 55 12.73 -8.31 8.37
N ARG A 56 13.40 -7.51 7.54
CA ARG A 56 12.96 -6.15 7.24
C ARG A 56 11.58 -6.11 6.62
N ILE A 57 11.31 -7.00 5.67
CA ILE A 57 9.99 -7.07 5.04
C ILE A 57 8.94 -7.47 6.08
N LEU A 58 9.19 -8.52 6.85
CA LEU A 58 8.26 -9.01 7.87
C LEU A 58 7.99 -7.96 8.95
N THR A 59 9.00 -7.36 9.52
CA THR A 59 8.85 -6.37 10.58
C THR A 59 8.26 -5.06 10.07
N SER A 60 8.52 -4.67 8.82
CA SER A 60 8.00 -3.45 8.22
C SER A 60 6.56 -3.61 7.72
N MET A 61 6.29 -4.62 6.90
CA MET A 61 4.99 -4.78 6.24
C MET A 61 3.96 -5.51 7.12
N CYS A 62 4.43 -6.42 7.97
CA CYS A 62 3.59 -7.26 8.80
C CYS A 62 3.39 -6.73 10.22
N SER A 63 3.79 -5.49 10.53
CA SER A 63 3.38 -4.87 11.79
C SER A 63 1.84 -4.81 11.84
N PRO A 64 1.21 -5.03 13.01
CA PRO A 64 -0.25 -5.17 13.10
C PRO A 64 -1.02 -4.03 12.44
N GLU A 65 -0.61 -2.79 12.66
CA GLU A 65 -1.28 -1.62 12.07
C GLU A 65 -1.16 -1.58 10.54
N ARG A 66 0.03 -1.87 10.00
CA ARG A 66 0.25 -1.87 8.55
C ARG A 66 -0.42 -3.06 7.90
N PHE A 67 -0.37 -4.21 8.53
CA PHE A 67 -1.04 -5.40 8.03
C PHE A 67 -2.55 -5.19 7.93
N LEU A 68 -3.18 -4.66 8.97
CA LEU A 68 -4.60 -4.29 8.95
C LEU A 68 -4.91 -3.21 7.91
N TYR A 69 -4.01 -2.24 7.74
CA TYR A 69 -4.13 -1.23 6.70
C TYR A 69 -4.09 -1.85 5.30
N ILE A 70 -3.16 -2.77 5.04
CA ILE A 70 -3.06 -3.48 3.76
C ILE A 70 -4.32 -4.30 3.50
N LEU A 71 -4.80 -5.05 4.50
CA LEU A 71 -6.03 -5.83 4.37
C LEU A 71 -7.24 -4.94 4.03
N LYS A 72 -7.30 -3.76 4.61
CA LYS A 72 -8.44 -2.86 4.40
C LYS A 72 -8.36 -2.07 3.09
N TYR A 73 -7.18 -1.57 2.73
CA TYR A 73 -7.03 -0.62 1.61
C TYR A 73 -6.04 -1.08 0.53
N GLY A 74 -5.20 -2.05 0.82
CA GLY A 74 -4.07 -2.42 -0.01
C GLY A 74 -4.32 -3.58 -0.96
N ILE A 75 -5.50 -4.19 -0.96
CA ILE A 75 -5.85 -5.31 -1.82
C ILE A 75 -6.81 -4.83 -2.91
N ALA A 76 -6.50 -5.18 -4.15
CA ALA A 76 -7.36 -4.96 -5.30
C ALA A 76 -7.57 -6.27 -6.06
N TYR A 77 -8.78 -6.50 -6.56
CA TYR A 77 -9.05 -7.55 -7.52
C TYR A 77 -9.08 -6.90 -8.91
N VAL A 78 -8.26 -7.43 -9.81
CA VAL A 78 -8.07 -6.89 -11.15
C VAL A 78 -8.55 -7.92 -12.15
N LYS A 79 -9.51 -7.54 -12.97
CA LYS A 79 -9.97 -8.36 -14.08
C LYS A 79 -8.90 -8.38 -15.18
N MET A 80 -8.46 -9.56 -15.52
CA MET A 80 -7.50 -9.80 -16.59
C MET A 80 -8.16 -10.70 -17.64
N GLU A 81 -8.15 -10.24 -18.88
CA GLU A 81 -8.59 -11.04 -20.00
C GLU A 81 -7.37 -11.64 -20.69
N ARG A 82 -7.41 -12.93 -20.96
CA ARG A 82 -6.39 -13.64 -21.73
C ARG A 82 -7.06 -14.43 -22.83
N GLU A 83 -6.50 -14.40 -23.99
CA GLU A 83 -6.88 -15.28 -25.08
C GLU A 83 -6.18 -16.63 -24.89
N VAL A 84 -6.98 -17.68 -24.71
CA VAL A 84 -6.54 -19.08 -24.60
C VAL A 84 -7.31 -19.87 -25.66
N ASP A 85 -6.61 -20.48 -26.60
CA ASP A 85 -7.21 -21.29 -27.68
C ASP A 85 -8.31 -20.57 -28.46
N GLY A 86 -8.12 -19.27 -28.75
CA GLY A 86 -9.09 -18.44 -29.48
C GLY A 86 -10.34 -18.05 -28.68
N LYS A 87 -10.34 -18.29 -27.39
CA LYS A 87 -11.41 -17.84 -26.48
C LYS A 87 -10.85 -16.85 -25.46
N ILE A 88 -11.64 -15.82 -25.16
CA ILE A 88 -11.30 -14.84 -24.13
C ILE A 88 -11.73 -15.40 -22.78
N GLU A 89 -10.74 -15.69 -21.93
CA GLU A 89 -10.97 -16.08 -20.54
C GLU A 89 -10.71 -14.88 -19.64
N SER A 90 -11.69 -14.57 -18.80
CA SER A 90 -11.55 -13.52 -17.76
C SER A 90 -11.19 -14.16 -16.44
N THR A 91 -10.11 -13.68 -15.82
CA THR A 91 -9.66 -14.13 -14.50
C THR A 91 -9.47 -12.94 -13.57
N ASP A 92 -9.87 -13.10 -12.31
CA ASP A 92 -9.63 -12.11 -11.28
C ASP A 92 -8.27 -12.36 -10.62
N GLN A 93 -7.37 -11.40 -10.72
CA GLN A 93 -6.07 -11.45 -10.05
C GLN A 93 -6.07 -10.57 -8.81
N LYS A 94 -5.54 -11.11 -7.72
CA LYS A 94 -5.35 -10.36 -6.48
C LYS A 94 -4.04 -9.57 -6.55
N HIS A 95 -4.16 -8.25 -6.52
CA HIS A 95 -3.02 -7.33 -6.44
C HIS A 95 -2.92 -6.75 -5.02
N ILE A 96 -1.71 -6.66 -4.51
CA ILE A 96 -1.42 -6.09 -3.21
C ILE A 96 -0.56 -4.85 -3.41
N MET A 97 -0.81 -3.81 -2.62
CA MET A 97 0.04 -2.61 -2.55
C MET A 97 1.52 -2.98 -2.44
N ARG A 98 2.34 -2.37 -3.28
CA ARG A 98 3.79 -2.36 -3.10
C ARG A 98 4.16 -1.41 -1.96
N TYR A 99 5.33 -1.60 -1.36
CA TYR A 99 5.78 -0.79 -0.23
C TYR A 99 5.76 0.72 -0.51
N GLN A 100 6.12 1.16 -1.74
CA GLN A 100 6.07 2.58 -2.12
C GLN A 100 4.65 3.14 -2.03
N GLN A 101 3.67 2.37 -2.48
CA GLN A 101 2.26 2.76 -2.45
C GLN A 101 1.74 2.78 -1.01
N LEU A 102 2.09 1.78 -0.21
CA LEU A 102 1.73 1.71 1.20
C LEU A 102 2.23 2.94 1.97
N PHE A 103 3.53 3.21 1.89
CA PHE A 103 4.10 4.31 2.66
C PHE A 103 3.66 5.69 2.16
N ALA A 104 3.45 5.87 0.85
CA ALA A 104 2.86 7.08 0.34
C ALA A 104 1.43 7.29 0.86
N SER A 105 0.62 6.24 0.85
CA SER A 105 -0.75 6.27 1.36
C SER A 105 -0.81 6.58 2.86
N LEU A 106 0.06 5.97 3.67
CA LEU A 106 0.19 6.27 5.09
C LEU A 106 0.63 7.72 5.34
N ALA A 107 1.62 8.20 4.58
CA ALA A 107 2.10 9.59 4.69
C ALA A 107 1.00 10.60 4.31
N ILE A 108 0.23 10.34 3.26
CA ILE A 108 -0.90 11.19 2.87
C ILE A 108 -1.93 11.23 3.99
N ARG A 109 -2.32 10.07 4.56
CA ARG A 109 -3.27 10.01 5.68
C ARG A 109 -2.77 10.81 6.88
N GLN A 110 -1.49 10.68 7.23
CA GLN A 110 -0.88 11.43 8.31
C GLN A 110 -0.95 12.94 8.05
N LYS A 111 -0.54 13.39 6.85
CA LYS A 111 -0.57 14.82 6.49
C LYS A 111 -1.97 15.40 6.53
N LEU A 112 -2.97 14.66 6.07
CA LEU A 112 -4.36 15.08 6.19
C LEU A 112 -4.81 15.21 7.66
N SER A 113 -4.36 14.33 8.55
CA SER A 113 -4.67 14.42 9.98
C SER A 113 -3.98 15.61 10.67
N GLU A 114 -2.86 16.08 10.12
CA GLU A 114 -2.16 17.32 10.52
C GLU A 114 -2.80 18.60 9.93
N GLY A 115 -3.89 18.47 9.15
CA GLY A 115 -4.59 19.59 8.52
C GLY A 115 -3.99 20.06 7.20
N VAL A 116 -3.03 19.34 6.63
CA VAL A 116 -2.44 19.67 5.32
C VAL A 116 -3.45 19.34 4.22
N THR A 117 -3.76 20.33 3.37
CA THR A 117 -4.79 20.20 2.31
C THR A 117 -4.21 20.03 0.91
N SER A 118 -2.91 20.22 0.73
CA SER A 118 -2.23 20.08 -0.56
C SER A 118 -0.83 19.54 -0.36
N GLY A 119 -0.30 18.86 -1.39
CA GLY A 119 1.04 18.30 -1.32
C GLY A 119 1.47 17.65 -2.63
N VAL A 120 2.72 17.22 -2.67
CA VAL A 120 3.30 16.51 -3.80
C VAL A 120 3.78 15.14 -3.34
N VAL A 121 3.39 14.11 -4.07
CA VAL A 121 3.89 12.74 -3.89
C VAL A 121 4.92 12.47 -4.98
N TRP A 122 6.18 12.43 -4.59
CA TRP A 122 7.27 12.18 -5.53
C TRP A 122 7.55 10.69 -5.65
N HIS A 123 7.21 10.13 -6.80
CA HIS A 123 7.47 8.73 -7.12
C HIS A 123 8.22 8.61 -8.45
N THR A 124 9.13 7.64 -8.54
CA THR A 124 9.83 7.31 -9.78
C THR A 124 8.85 6.78 -10.84
N GLN A 125 9.27 6.82 -12.10
CA GLN A 125 8.51 6.18 -13.17
C GLN A 125 8.42 4.66 -12.93
N GLY A 126 7.29 4.04 -13.26
CA GLY A 126 7.06 2.61 -13.04
C GLY A 126 6.78 2.19 -11.58
N SER A 127 6.68 3.13 -10.64
CA SER A 127 6.37 2.82 -9.22
C SER A 127 4.89 2.49 -8.97
N GLY A 128 4.03 2.53 -10.01
CA GLY A 128 2.60 2.25 -9.89
C GLY A 128 1.78 3.41 -9.33
N LYS A 129 2.02 4.63 -9.82
CA LYS A 129 1.26 5.83 -9.40
C LYS A 129 -0.25 5.69 -9.64
N THR A 130 -0.66 5.10 -10.76
CA THR A 130 -2.08 4.87 -11.07
C THR A 130 -2.71 3.89 -10.08
N ALA A 131 -2.01 2.80 -9.74
CA ALA A 131 -2.46 1.87 -8.70
C ALA A 131 -2.52 2.53 -7.31
N LEU A 132 -1.56 3.42 -6.98
CA LEU A 132 -1.64 4.22 -5.76
C LEU A 132 -2.92 5.07 -5.74
N SER A 133 -3.24 5.74 -6.85
CA SER A 133 -4.45 6.57 -6.95
C SER A 133 -5.72 5.74 -6.72
N TYR A 134 -5.79 4.53 -7.25
CA TYR A 134 -6.87 3.60 -6.96
C TYR A 134 -7.01 3.32 -5.46
N HIS A 135 -5.94 2.90 -4.81
CA HIS A 135 -5.97 2.60 -3.37
C HIS A 135 -6.33 3.83 -2.51
N LEU A 136 -5.88 5.00 -2.94
CA LEU A 136 -6.21 6.26 -2.27
C LEU A 136 -7.70 6.56 -2.31
N THR A 137 -8.44 6.17 -3.35
CA THR A 137 -9.90 6.41 -3.37
C THR A 137 -10.60 5.73 -2.20
N TYR A 138 -10.24 4.50 -1.86
CA TYR A 138 -10.81 3.78 -0.72
C TYR A 138 -10.41 4.38 0.61
N MET A 139 -9.14 4.67 0.79
CA MET A 139 -8.62 5.26 2.03
C MET A 139 -9.22 6.64 2.29
N LEU A 140 -9.27 7.49 1.27
CA LEU A 140 -9.80 8.86 1.39
C LEU A 140 -11.31 8.87 1.57
N ASN A 141 -12.04 7.96 0.91
CA ASN A 141 -13.47 7.81 1.17
C ASN A 141 -13.74 7.48 2.64
N ASP A 142 -13.03 6.51 3.21
CA ASP A 142 -13.18 6.14 4.63
C ASP A 142 -12.74 7.29 5.56
N TYR A 143 -11.66 7.97 5.22
CA TYR A 143 -11.15 9.11 6.00
C TYR A 143 -12.16 10.26 6.07
N PHE A 144 -12.74 10.65 4.93
CA PHE A 144 -13.69 11.75 4.87
C PHE A 144 -15.10 11.35 5.34
N ALA A 145 -15.50 10.09 5.14
CA ALA A 145 -16.77 9.59 5.65
C ALA A 145 -16.86 9.68 7.19
N LYS A 146 -15.75 9.43 7.90
CA LYS A 146 -15.67 9.61 9.36
C LYS A 146 -15.85 11.08 9.81
N GLN A 147 -15.71 12.01 8.88
CA GLN A 147 -15.95 13.45 9.10
C GLN A 147 -17.30 13.89 8.52
N ASN A 148 -18.20 12.96 8.16
CA ASN A 148 -19.48 13.22 7.50
C ASN A 148 -19.33 13.98 6.16
N LYS A 149 -18.24 13.70 5.41
CA LYS A 149 -17.96 14.30 4.11
C LYS A 149 -17.97 13.25 3.03
N VAL A 150 -18.46 13.61 1.84
CA VAL A 150 -18.41 12.77 0.64
C VAL A 150 -17.23 13.22 -0.21
N ALA A 151 -16.29 12.30 -0.47
CA ALA A 151 -15.15 12.59 -1.32
C ALA A 151 -15.53 12.47 -2.81
N LYS A 152 -15.02 13.40 -3.63
CA LYS A 152 -15.04 13.31 -5.09
C LYS A 152 -13.61 13.31 -5.61
N PHE A 153 -13.34 12.47 -6.58
CA PHE A 153 -11.99 12.29 -7.11
C PHE A 153 -11.92 12.78 -8.56
N TYR A 154 -10.90 13.56 -8.86
CA TYR A 154 -10.59 14.01 -10.21
C TYR A 154 -9.16 13.59 -10.54
N PHE A 155 -9.01 12.83 -11.61
CA PHE A 155 -7.71 12.40 -12.13
C PHE A 155 -7.39 13.20 -13.38
N ILE A 156 -6.40 14.07 -13.29
CA ILE A 156 -6.03 14.99 -14.37
C ILE A 156 -4.69 14.54 -14.94
N VAL A 157 -4.67 14.34 -16.26
CA VAL A 157 -3.48 13.97 -17.03
C VAL A 157 -3.35 14.87 -18.23
N ASP A 158 -2.15 15.09 -18.70
CA ASP A 158 -1.81 15.97 -19.81
C ASP A 158 -1.78 15.27 -21.17
N ARG A 159 -1.88 13.92 -21.19
CA ARG A 159 -1.78 13.12 -22.40
C ARG A 159 -2.96 12.16 -22.52
N LEU A 160 -3.51 12.03 -23.74
CA LEU A 160 -4.67 11.17 -24.00
C LEU A 160 -4.36 9.67 -23.80
N ASP A 161 -3.17 9.22 -24.19
CA ASP A 161 -2.75 7.83 -23.98
C ASP A 161 -2.66 7.46 -22.49
N LEU A 162 -2.23 8.40 -21.64
CA LEU A 162 -2.25 8.22 -20.19
C LEU A 162 -3.67 8.21 -19.62
N LEU A 163 -4.59 8.99 -20.22
CA LEU A 163 -5.99 8.98 -19.81
C LEU A 163 -6.64 7.63 -20.11
N GLU A 164 -6.44 7.10 -21.31
CA GLU A 164 -6.96 5.78 -21.70
C GLU A 164 -6.40 4.68 -20.81
N GLN A 165 -5.09 4.66 -20.61
CA GLN A 165 -4.43 3.70 -19.72
C GLN A 165 -4.96 3.79 -18.28
N ALA A 166 -5.10 4.98 -17.73
CA ALA A 166 -5.61 5.16 -16.38
C ALA A 166 -7.08 4.73 -16.26
N THR A 167 -7.90 5.01 -17.26
CA THR A 167 -9.30 4.59 -17.32
C THR A 167 -9.39 3.07 -17.28
N GLN A 168 -8.68 2.38 -18.17
CA GLN A 168 -8.63 0.92 -18.21
C GLN A 168 -8.16 0.32 -16.88
N GLU A 169 -7.11 0.88 -16.27
CA GLU A 169 -6.58 0.46 -14.99
C GLU A 169 -7.59 0.59 -13.84
N PHE A 170 -8.37 1.68 -13.82
CA PHE A 170 -9.40 1.89 -12.81
C PHE A 170 -10.61 0.99 -13.02
N GLU A 171 -11.08 0.84 -14.26
CA GLU A 171 -12.21 -0.01 -14.61
C GLU A 171 -11.91 -1.50 -14.37
N ALA A 172 -10.69 -1.95 -14.70
CA ALA A 172 -10.23 -3.31 -14.40
C ALA A 172 -10.25 -3.63 -12.90
N ARG A 173 -10.23 -2.60 -12.04
CA ARG A 173 -10.33 -2.70 -10.59
C ARG A 173 -11.74 -2.39 -10.06
N GLY A 174 -12.72 -2.24 -10.96
CA GLY A 174 -14.12 -2.03 -10.59
C GLY A 174 -14.50 -0.60 -10.21
N LEU A 175 -13.68 0.41 -10.53
CA LEU A 175 -14.09 1.81 -10.41
C LEU A 175 -14.86 2.24 -11.66
N VAL A 176 -15.93 2.99 -11.45
CA VAL A 176 -16.65 3.67 -12.53
C VAL A 176 -15.96 4.98 -12.82
N VAL A 177 -15.47 5.14 -14.05
CA VAL A 177 -14.77 6.34 -14.53
C VAL A 177 -15.65 7.10 -15.49
N SER A 178 -15.74 8.42 -15.32
CA SER A 178 -16.37 9.33 -16.28
C SER A 178 -15.32 10.28 -16.82
N THR A 179 -15.12 10.26 -18.14
CA THR A 179 -14.21 11.18 -18.80
C THR A 179 -14.90 12.49 -19.14
N ALA A 180 -14.29 13.63 -18.76
CA ALA A 180 -14.74 14.92 -19.20
C ALA A 180 -14.18 15.19 -20.62
N ASN A 181 -15.04 15.16 -21.61
CA ASN A 181 -14.66 15.61 -22.95
C ASN A 181 -14.68 17.15 -22.96
N SER A 182 -13.56 17.77 -23.33
CA SER A 182 -13.58 19.20 -23.62
C SER A 182 -14.53 19.44 -24.79
N ARG A 183 -15.44 20.37 -24.60
CA ARG A 183 -16.16 20.98 -25.73
C ARG A 183 -15.26 21.97 -26.45
#